data_9cd8313e5135312b1731214798ae682c
#
_entry.id   9cd8313e5135312b1731214798ae682c
#
_cell.length_a   1.000
_cell.length_b   1.000
_cell.length_c   1.000
_cell.angle_alpha   90.00
_cell.angle_beta   90.00
_cell.angle_gamma   90.00
#
_symmetry.space_group_name_H-M   'P 1'
#
loop_
_entity.id
_entity.type
_entity.pdbx_description
1 polymer ?
#
loop_
_entity_poly.entity_id
_entity_poly.type
_entity_poly.pdbx_seq_one_letter_code
_entity_poly.pdbx_strand_id
1 'polypeptide(L)' 'MTTLIIIDNSGRKYEVKDPQIFFDHLIDYHSNNNVGNLSIHEENGYYFTVTEELFKKVENFIKNR' A
#
# COMPACT_ATOMS: atom_id res chain seq x y z
N MET A 1 10.43 -0.96 -17.04
CA MET A 1 9.64 -1.67 -16.02
C MET A 1 9.07 -0.67 -15.04
N THR A 2 7.80 -0.82 -14.71
CA THR A 2 7.11 0.10 -13.81
C THR A 2 7.32 -0.29 -12.36
N THR A 3 7.63 0.68 -11.51
CA THR A 3 7.85 0.46 -10.08
C THR A 3 6.77 1.19 -9.30
N LEU A 4 6.19 0.53 -8.30
CA LEU A 4 5.23 1.16 -7.42
C LEU A 4 5.97 1.94 -6.34
N ILE A 5 5.76 3.24 -6.30
CA ILE A 5 6.31 4.11 -5.27
C ILE A 5 5.18 4.75 -4.50
N ILE A 6 5.22 4.66 -3.18
CA ILE A 6 4.24 5.28 -2.31
C ILE A 6 4.93 6.18 -1.30
N ILE A 7 4.17 7.09 -0.72
CA ILE A 7 4.71 8.05 0.25
C ILE A 7 4.29 7.60 1.65
N ASP A 8 5.26 7.53 2.55
CA ASP A 8 4.97 7.15 3.93
C ASP A 8 4.42 8.34 4.73
N ASN A 9 4.07 8.09 6.00
CA ASN A 9 3.49 9.13 6.85
C ASN A 9 4.46 10.28 7.16
N SER A 10 5.75 10.07 6.93
CA SER A 10 6.77 11.11 7.11
C SER A 10 7.09 11.86 5.82
N GLY A 11 6.42 11.54 4.73
CA GLY A 11 6.67 12.18 3.44
C GLY A 11 7.80 11.56 2.64
N ARG A 12 8.30 10.39 3.05
CA ARG A 12 9.40 9.73 2.34
C ARG A 12 8.86 8.82 1.24
N LYS A 13 9.58 8.71 0.15
CA LYS A 13 9.22 7.80 -0.93
C LYS A 13 9.66 6.38 -0.58
N TYR A 14 8.78 5.42 -0.78
CA TYR A 14 9.07 4.02 -0.55
C TYR A 14 8.78 3.22 -1.83
N GLU A 15 9.78 2.48 -2.29
CA GLU A 15 9.64 1.62 -3.45
C GLU A 15 9.14 0.25 -3.01
N VAL A 16 7.97 -0.14 -3.51
CA VAL A 16 7.38 -1.44 -3.18
C VAL A 16 7.95 -2.48 -4.13
N LYS A 17 8.80 -3.36 -3.59
CA LYS A 17 9.50 -4.36 -4.41
C LYS A 17 8.59 -5.47 -4.89
N ASP A 18 7.62 -5.85 -4.09
CA ASP A 18 6.65 -6.88 -4.47
C ASP A 18 5.24 -6.35 -4.22
N PRO A 19 4.66 -5.67 -5.21
CA PRO A 19 3.33 -5.08 -5.05
C PRO A 19 2.23 -6.08 -4.71
N GLN A 20 2.31 -7.31 -5.24
CA GLN A 20 1.28 -8.30 -4.97
C GLN A 20 1.29 -8.72 -3.50
N ILE A 21 2.46 -9.00 -2.95
CA ILE A 21 2.56 -9.36 -1.53
C ILE A 21 2.13 -8.19 -0.66
N PHE A 22 2.53 -6.98 -1.02
CA PHE A 22 2.15 -5.79 -0.28
C PHE A 22 0.63 -5.62 -0.27
N PHE A 23 0.00 -5.79 -1.43
CA PHE A 23 -1.45 -5.66 -1.55
C PHE A 23 -2.18 -6.75 -0.76
N ASP A 24 -1.69 -7.99 -0.84
CA ASP A 24 -2.27 -9.10 -0.07
C ASP A 24 -2.24 -8.80 1.42
N HIS A 25 -1.15 -8.21 1.90
CA HIS A 25 -1.03 -7.82 3.29
C HIS A 25 -2.04 -6.73 3.66
N LEU A 26 -2.24 -5.76 2.76
CA LEU A 26 -3.23 -4.72 2.99
C LEU A 26 -4.64 -5.29 3.08
N ILE A 27 -4.96 -6.25 2.22
CA ILE A 27 -6.28 -6.89 2.24
C ILE A 27 -6.48 -7.64 3.55
N ASP A 28 -5.48 -8.40 3.99
CA ASP A 28 -5.62 -9.28 5.16
C ASP A 28 -5.67 -8.50 6.48
N TYR A 29 -4.92 -7.41 6.59
CA TYR A 29 -4.72 -6.75 7.89
C TYR A 29 -5.17 -5.30 7.94
N HIS A 30 -5.37 -4.66 6.80
CA HIS A 30 -5.59 -3.21 6.76
C HIS A 30 -6.78 -2.82 5.90
N SER A 31 -7.71 -3.74 5.68
CA SER A 31 -8.88 -3.43 4.87
C SER A 31 -10.17 -3.92 5.53
N ASN A 32 -11.26 -3.31 5.10
CA ASN A 32 -12.61 -3.70 5.49
C ASN A 32 -13.45 -3.59 4.23
N ASN A 33 -14.02 -4.72 3.78
CA ASN A 33 -14.80 -4.76 2.52
C ASN A 33 -13.97 -4.30 1.31
N ASN A 34 -12.69 -4.67 1.28
CA ASN A 34 -11.76 -4.32 0.19
C ASN A 34 -11.50 -2.82 0.08
N VAL A 35 -11.58 -2.11 1.20
CA VAL A 35 -11.24 -0.69 1.28
C VAL A 35 -10.30 -0.51 2.47
N GLY A 36 -9.31 0.36 2.34
CA GLY A 36 -8.39 0.62 3.43
C GLY A 36 -9.14 1.04 4.69
N ASN A 37 -8.73 0.51 5.84
CA ASN A 37 -9.43 0.71 7.11
C ASN A 37 -8.78 1.74 8.02
N LEU A 38 -7.84 2.55 7.47
CA LEU A 38 -7.14 3.62 8.18
C LEU A 38 -6.18 3.12 9.27
N SER A 39 -5.88 1.83 9.29
CA SER A 39 -4.86 1.32 10.21
C SER A 39 -3.47 1.62 9.68
N ILE A 40 -2.47 1.50 10.56
CA ILE A 40 -1.08 1.79 10.20
C ILE A 40 -0.39 0.50 9.78
N HIS A 41 0.22 0.52 8.61
CA HIS A 41 1.06 -0.56 8.12
C HIS A 41 2.54 -0.16 8.25
N GLU A 42 3.34 -0.99 8.85
CA GLU A 42 4.78 -0.76 8.95
C GLU A 42 5.51 -1.69 7.99
N GLU A 43 6.45 -1.13 7.23
CA GLU A 43 7.25 -1.91 6.28
C GLU A 43 8.66 -1.33 6.24
N ASN A 44 9.65 -2.12 6.66
CA ASN A 44 11.06 -1.73 6.59
C ASN A 44 11.35 -0.37 7.24
N GLY A 45 10.65 -0.06 8.35
CA GLY A 45 10.83 1.21 9.04
C GLY A 45 10.02 2.36 8.48
N TYR A 46 9.18 2.09 7.48
CA TYR A 46 8.27 3.09 6.93
C TYR A 46 6.86 2.83 7.46
N TYR A 47 6.13 3.89 7.76
CA TYR A 47 4.78 3.78 8.32
C TYR A 47 3.78 4.40 7.36
N PHE A 48 2.73 3.65 7.03
CA PHE A 48 1.70 4.09 6.08
C PHE A 48 0.34 3.98 6.74
N THR A 49 -0.44 5.06 6.68
CA THR A 49 -1.86 4.97 7.01
C THR A 49 -2.58 4.41 5.79
N VAL A 50 -3.23 3.26 5.94
CA VAL A 50 -3.86 2.60 4.81
C VAL A 50 -5.21 3.26 4.55
N THR A 51 -5.18 4.36 3.82
CA THR A 51 -6.36 5.09 3.41
C THR A 51 -6.98 4.43 2.18
N GLU A 52 -8.20 4.84 1.83
CA GLU A 52 -8.82 4.39 0.60
C GLU A 52 -7.94 4.76 -0.61
N GLU A 53 -7.33 5.95 -0.59
CA GLU A 53 -6.46 6.38 -1.68
C GLU A 53 -5.25 5.49 -1.83
N LEU A 54 -4.58 5.16 -0.73
CA LEU A 54 -3.43 4.27 -0.77
C LEU A 54 -3.84 2.89 -1.26
N PHE A 55 -4.93 2.36 -0.72
CA PHE A 55 -5.41 1.03 -1.10
C PHE A 55 -5.70 0.98 -2.60
N LYS A 56 -6.42 1.98 -3.12
CA LYS A 56 -6.75 2.03 -4.54
C LYS A 56 -5.53 2.23 -5.42
N LYS A 57 -4.56 3.01 -4.96
CA LYS A 57 -3.33 3.21 -5.72
C LYS A 57 -2.59 1.89 -5.92
N VAL A 58 -2.45 1.09 -4.88
CA VAL A 58 -1.79 -0.20 -4.98
C VAL A 58 -2.62 -1.15 -5.84
N GLU A 59 -3.94 -1.19 -5.64
CA GLU A 59 -4.83 -2.04 -6.41
C GLU A 59 -4.74 -1.71 -7.90
N ASN A 60 -4.80 -0.44 -8.25
CA ASN A 60 -4.72 -0.02 -9.66
C ASN A 60 -3.38 -0.37 -10.28
N PHE A 61 -2.30 -0.24 -9.53
CA PHE A 61 -1.00 -0.62 -10.02
C PHE A 61 -0.95 -2.11 -10.39
N ILE A 62 -1.52 -2.95 -9.53
CA ILE A 62 -1.53 -4.40 -9.77
C ILE A 62 -2.40 -4.75 -10.96
N LYS A 63 -3.56 -4.11 -11.09
CA LYS A 63 -4.48 -4.40 -12.19
C LYS A 63 -3.97 -3.94 -13.54
N ASN A 64 -3.13 -2.92 -13.58
CA ASN A 64 -2.68 -2.30 -14.81
C ASN A 64 -1.24 -2.64 -15.20
N ARG A 65 -0.59 -3.57 -14.52
CA ARG A 65 0.76 -3.96 -14.85
C ARG A 65 0.83 -5.09 -15.89
#